data_26fd678040e2afc0236acba2b2e02249
#
_entry.id   26fd678040e2afc0236acba2b2e02249
#
_cell.length_a   1.000
_cell.length_b   1.000
_cell.length_c   1.000
_cell.angle_alpha   90.00
_cell.angle_beta   90.00
_cell.angle_gamma   90.00
#
_symmetry.space_group_name_H-M   'P 1'
#
loop_
_entity.id
_entity.type
_entity.pdbx_description
1 polymer ?
#
loop_
_entity_poly.entity_id
_entity_poly.type
_entity_poly.pdbx_seq_one_letter_code
_entity_poly.pdbx_strand_id
1 'polypeptide(L)'
;MRIQIVGAGCPACRNLEKDVRAWLTHQQVEAPIERVDDLVEIMQLGLLALPGLFIDGKLVLTGYPPKRKLDKVLREAYGMGV
;
A
#
# COMPACT_ATOMS: atom_id res chain seq x y z
N MET A 1 -5.27 7.60 9.60
CA MET A 1 -4.03 7.01 9.03
C MET A 1 -4.08 7.14 7.53
N ARG A 2 -3.00 7.58 6.95
CA ARG A 2 -2.93 7.88 5.52
C ARG A 2 -2.24 6.75 4.76
N ILE A 3 -2.92 6.20 3.76
CA ILE A 3 -2.39 5.11 2.94
C ILE A 3 -2.15 5.64 1.54
N GLN A 4 -0.95 5.42 1.03
CA GLN A 4 -0.59 5.82 -0.33
C GLN A 4 -0.09 4.60 -1.09
N ILE A 5 -0.59 4.42 -2.30
CA ILE A 5 -0.14 3.36 -3.20
C ILE A 5 0.53 4.02 -4.38
N VAL A 6 1.81 3.73 -4.53
CA VAL A 6 2.66 4.34 -5.57
C VAL A 6 2.82 3.38 -6.73
N GLY A 7 2.41 3.81 -7.91
CA GLY A 7 2.54 3.01 -9.11
C GLY A 7 1.82 3.64 -10.28
N ALA A 8 2.28 3.35 -11.49
CA ALA A 8 1.78 3.98 -12.72
C ALA A 8 0.74 3.12 -13.43
N GLY A 9 -0.26 2.64 -12.68
CA GLY A 9 -1.39 1.91 -13.27
C GLY A 9 -1.07 0.50 -13.75
N CYS A 10 -0.01 -0.12 -13.25
CA CYS A 10 0.33 -1.50 -13.59
C CYS A 10 -0.68 -2.47 -12.95
N PRO A 11 -0.83 -3.71 -13.50
CA PRO A 11 -1.76 -4.68 -12.93
C PRO A 11 -1.47 -4.99 -11.46
N ALA A 12 -0.21 -5.12 -11.08
CA ALA A 12 0.17 -5.35 -9.68
C ALA A 12 -0.23 -4.18 -8.78
N CYS A 13 -0.14 -2.94 -9.29
CA CYS A 13 -0.54 -1.75 -8.54
C CYS A 13 -2.03 -1.74 -8.27
N ARG A 14 -2.83 -2.10 -9.27
CA ARG A 14 -4.29 -2.19 -9.12
C ARG A 14 -4.68 -3.31 -8.16
N ASN A 15 -3.99 -4.45 -8.25
CA ASN A 15 -4.26 -5.58 -7.38
C ASN A 15 -3.91 -5.26 -5.93
N LEU A 16 -2.82 -4.54 -5.72
CA LEU A 16 -2.46 -4.11 -4.37
C LEU A 16 -3.52 -3.18 -3.78
N GLU A 17 -3.99 -2.21 -4.56
CA GLU A 17 -5.05 -1.32 -4.10
C GLU A 17 -6.31 -2.11 -3.75
N LYS A 18 -6.69 -3.06 -4.60
CA LYS A 18 -7.85 -3.90 -4.36
C LYS A 18 -7.70 -4.71 -3.08
N ASP A 19 -6.54 -5.31 -2.88
CA ASP A 19 -6.27 -6.12 -1.70
C ASP A 19 -6.26 -5.27 -0.43
N VAL A 20 -5.71 -4.06 -0.48
CA VAL A 20 -5.71 -3.15 0.66
C VAL A 20 -7.14 -2.73 1.00
N ARG A 21 -7.95 -2.38 0.00
CA ARG A 21 -9.35 -2.02 0.23
C ARG A 21 -10.13 -3.17 0.84
N ALA A 22 -9.91 -4.39 0.35
CA ALA A 22 -10.58 -5.58 0.89
C ALA A 22 -10.19 -5.82 2.35
N TRP A 23 -8.92 -5.63 2.67
CA TRP A 23 -8.44 -5.78 4.04
C TRP A 23 -9.10 -4.76 4.97
N LEU A 24 -9.14 -3.49 4.55
CA LEU A 24 -9.75 -2.42 5.34
C LEU A 24 -11.24 -2.71 5.58
N THR A 25 -11.94 -3.12 4.54
CA THR A 25 -13.37 -3.46 4.66
C THR A 25 -13.58 -4.62 5.61
N HIS A 26 -12.76 -5.65 5.51
CA HIS A 26 -12.86 -6.82 6.36
C HIS A 26 -12.62 -6.49 7.83
N GLN A 27 -11.70 -5.58 8.10
CA GLN A 27 -11.37 -5.16 9.46
C GLN A 27 -12.27 -4.01 9.94
N GLN A 28 -13.22 -3.57 9.11
CA GLN A 28 -14.11 -2.47 9.43
C GLN A 28 -13.36 -1.17 9.75
N VAL A 29 -12.26 -0.94 9.03
CA VAL A 29 -11.45 0.26 9.16
C VAL A 29 -11.68 1.15 7.96
N GLU A 30 -11.97 2.42 8.19
CA GLU A 30 -12.06 3.40 7.13
C GLU A 30 -10.77 4.21 7.07
N ALA A 31 -10.15 4.21 5.91
CA ALA A 31 -8.95 5.01 5.67
C ALA A 31 -8.91 5.42 4.21
N PRO A 32 -8.56 6.67 3.91
CA PRO A 32 -8.42 7.10 2.53
C PRO A 32 -7.20 6.43 1.90
N ILE A 33 -7.36 5.99 0.65
CA ILE A 33 -6.27 5.45 -0.14
C ILE A 33 -5.96 6.46 -1.23
N GLU A 34 -4.75 6.96 -1.23
CA GLU A 34 -4.29 7.92 -2.21
C GLU A 34 -3.39 7.20 -3.21
N ARG A 35 -3.62 7.42 -4.49
CA ARG A 35 -2.75 6.89 -5.54
C ARG A 35 -1.71 7.93 -5.92
N VAL A 36 -0.48 7.48 -6.02
CA VAL A 36 0.62 8.30 -6.54
C VAL A 36 1.03 7.66 -7.85
N ASP A 37 0.57 8.22 -8.96
CA ASP A 37 0.81 7.65 -10.29
C ASP A 37 1.61 8.58 -11.22
N ASP A 38 2.09 9.69 -10.70
CA ASP A 38 2.95 10.60 -11.45
C ASP A 38 4.37 10.02 -11.53
N LEU A 39 4.85 9.78 -12.75
CA LEU A 39 6.16 9.18 -12.97
C LEU A 39 7.29 10.00 -12.35
N VAL A 40 7.20 11.32 -12.37
CA VAL A 40 8.24 12.18 -11.78
C VAL A 40 8.30 11.96 -10.27
N GLU A 41 7.15 11.95 -9.60
CA GLU A 41 7.10 11.69 -8.17
C GLU A 41 7.62 10.29 -7.83
N ILE A 42 7.24 9.29 -8.62
CA ILE A 42 7.69 7.92 -8.42
C ILE A 42 9.21 7.84 -8.53
N MET A 43 9.80 8.50 -9.52
CA MET A 43 11.25 8.52 -9.70
C MET A 43 11.95 9.18 -8.52
N GLN A 44 11.37 10.26 -7.97
CA GLN A 44 11.94 10.97 -6.84
C GLN A 44 11.92 10.15 -5.56
N LEU A 45 10.99 9.22 -5.43
CA LEU A 45 10.90 8.37 -4.24
C LEU A 45 11.97 7.28 -4.20
N GLY A 46 12.63 7.01 -5.32
CA GLY A 46 13.74 6.05 -5.36
C GLY A 46 13.34 4.61 -5.03
N LEU A 47 12.12 4.21 -5.40
CA LEU A 47 11.63 2.87 -5.11
C LEU A 47 12.35 1.82 -5.95
N LEU A 48 12.67 0.69 -5.33
CA LEU A 48 13.32 -0.43 -6.01
C LEU A 48 12.36 -1.22 -6.89
N ALA A 49 11.09 -1.23 -6.54
CA ALA A 49 10.06 -1.97 -7.27
C ALA A 49 8.71 -1.32 -7.07
N LEU A 50 7.84 -1.47 -8.06
CA LEU A 50 6.45 -1.03 -7.98
C LEU A 50 5.54 -2.25 -7.83
N PRO A 51 4.41 -2.12 -7.14
CA PRO A 51 3.93 -0.95 -6.43
C PRO A 51 4.66 -0.70 -5.12
N GLY A 52 4.60 0.53 -4.61
CA GLY A 52 5.06 0.86 -3.27
C GLY A 52 3.88 1.16 -2.37
N LEU A 53 3.93 0.71 -1.13
CA LEU A 53 2.89 1.01 -0.14
C LEU A 53 3.46 1.87 0.97
N PHE A 54 2.89 3.05 1.14
CA PHE A 54 3.26 3.99 2.19
C PHE A 54 2.13 4.13 3.18
N ILE A 55 2.47 4.14 4.46
CA ILE A 55 1.51 4.44 5.53
C ILE A 55 2.08 5.55 6.38
N ASP A 56 1.33 6.66 6.46
CA ASP A 56 1.74 7.87 7.17
C ASP A 56 3.13 8.37 6.74
N GLY A 57 3.38 8.31 5.43
CA GLY A 57 4.63 8.77 4.85
C GLY A 57 5.78 7.79 4.93
N LYS A 58 5.57 6.62 5.53
CA LYS A 58 6.61 5.61 5.69
C LYS A 58 6.41 4.48 4.70
N LEU A 59 7.46 4.13 3.96
CA LEU A 59 7.44 3.00 3.04
C LEU A 59 7.43 1.69 3.83
N VAL A 60 6.39 0.89 3.64
CA VAL A 60 6.24 -0.38 4.34
C VAL A 60 6.35 -1.60 3.44
N LEU A 61 6.11 -1.44 2.13
CA LEU A 61 6.20 -2.52 1.16
C LEU A 61 6.67 -2.01 -0.19
N THR A 62 7.46 -2.81 -0.90
CA THR A 62 7.75 -2.62 -2.32
C THR A 62 7.46 -3.92 -3.05
N GLY A 63 6.93 -3.81 -4.27
CA GLY A 63 6.49 -4.96 -5.05
C GLY A 63 5.15 -5.49 -4.56
N TYR A 64 4.57 -6.42 -5.32
CA TYR A 64 3.28 -7.01 -4.97
C TYR A 64 3.47 -8.12 -3.94
N PRO A 65 2.97 -7.94 -2.71
CA PRO A 65 3.18 -8.91 -1.64
C PRO A 65 2.17 -10.05 -1.69
N PRO A 66 2.50 -11.22 -1.13
CA PRO A 66 1.47 -12.21 -0.85
C PRO A 66 0.51 -11.68 0.22
N LYS A 67 -0.71 -12.18 0.22
CA LYS A 67 -1.75 -11.70 1.14
C LYS A 67 -1.32 -11.78 2.60
N ARG A 68 -0.59 -12.82 2.96
CA ARG A 68 -0.11 -13.02 4.33
C ARG A 68 0.82 -11.90 4.78
N LYS A 69 1.72 -11.48 3.90
CA LYS A 69 2.65 -10.40 4.20
C LYS A 69 1.91 -9.06 4.28
N LEU A 70 0.96 -8.84 3.38
CA LEU A 70 0.14 -7.63 3.39
C LEU A 70 -0.66 -7.52 4.70
N ASP A 71 -1.30 -8.61 5.11
CA ASP A 71 -2.04 -8.66 6.37
C ASP A 71 -1.13 -8.31 7.55
N LYS A 72 0.04 -8.89 7.61
CA LYS A 72 1.00 -8.63 8.68
C LYS A 72 1.40 -7.16 8.75
N VAL A 73 1.75 -6.58 7.61
CA VAL A 73 2.18 -5.18 7.53
C VAL A 73 1.07 -4.23 7.95
N LEU A 74 -0.14 -4.48 7.48
CA LEU A 74 -1.27 -3.63 7.83
C LEU A 74 -1.65 -3.77 9.31
N ARG A 75 -1.61 -4.97 9.86
CA ARG A 75 -1.88 -5.17 11.29
C ARG A 75 -0.86 -4.43 12.15
N GLU A 76 0.41 -4.50 11.79
CA GLU A 76 1.46 -3.79 12.52
C GLU A 76 1.26 -2.27 12.43
N ALA A 77 0.89 -1.78 11.25
CA ALA A 77 0.68 -0.34 11.04
C ALA A 77 -0.49 0.20 11.86
N TYR A 78 -1.54 -0.60 12.00
CA TYR A 78 -2.71 -0.19 12.77
C TYR A 78 -2.62 -0.55 14.26
N GLY A 79 -1.51 -1.12 14.69
CA GLY A 79 -1.35 -1.50 16.09
C GLY A 79 -2.23 -2.68 16.50
N MET A 80 -2.75 -3.41 15.55
CA MET A 80 -3.51 -4.63 15.83
C MET A 80 -2.52 -5.71 16.23
N GLY A 81 -2.64 -6.19 17.43
CA GLY A 81 -1.71 -7.17 17.98
C GLY A 81 -1.56 -8.41 17.13
N VAL A 82 -0.48 -9.07 17.29
CA VAL A 82 -0.12 -10.30 16.60
C VAL A 82 -0.98 -11.44 17.10
#